data_1a28cda944c9e5ae7bc7fa4d8fefac5b
#
_entry.id   1a28cda944c9e5ae7bc7fa4d8fefac5b
#
_cell.length_a   1.000
_cell.length_b   1.000
_cell.length_c   1.000
_cell.angle_alpha   90.00
_cell.angle_beta   90.00
_cell.angle_gamma   90.00
#
_symmetry.space_group_name_H-M   'P 1'
#
loop_
_entity.id
_entity.type
_entity.pdbx_description
1 polymer ?
#
loop_
_entity_poly.entity_id
_entity_poly.type
_entity_poly.pdbx_seq_one_letter_code
_entity_poly.pdbx_strand_id
1 'polypeptide(L)'
;MGLLQHLGSLPKAPTKRKFIAFRTVIGHPDLLVTFVDRFHSLCGPIQDIELKPSRKDVWQHNGQRFAARGLWYAMGFSRSKHDLTETEFIVEPATENEAPTSYSVRILEEAERICKILSNQPNSNITSCLDEAGVTVCPTLVAEVVKKLGNAGMLALVFFRWAEKQQGFNYTSEIFHHLIEALGKIKQFRLIWSLVDFMKHRNLLKKETFALITRRYARARNIREAIETFEKMTIFGLKPELSDYNCLIDIISKSKHVDRAQVIFNEMKRRKRFTPDLKTYTILLEGWGHVRDLSSLKAVFHEMIDEGFKPDVVTYGILINAFCKSGRCDDAVKIFHEMEANNCKPSPHIYCSLINGLGSEKRLDEALKYFELSKASGFPPEIPTYNALVGSYCWVMKFEDAFRVVDEMKSCGIGPNARTCDIILHHLIKAGKTEEAYEIFRRMGRDIGCEPQLNTYTMMVSMFCSMERIDMAMKVWNQMNAKGILPCMHMFSALINGLCYENRLDDACRYFQEMLDKGIRPPGQLYSKLKETLLDGGRRDLAVDFGLKLDQLRKTPLRG
;
A
#
# COMPACT_ATOMS: atom_id res chain seq x y z
N MET A 1 -23.81 37.57 9.11
CA MET A 1 -23.97 38.62 8.09
C MET A 1 -22.78 38.75 7.13
N GLY A 2 -21.58 38.38 7.46
CA GLY A 2 -20.42 38.50 6.56
C GLY A 2 -20.31 37.50 5.38
N LEU A 3 -21.10 36.45 5.37
CA LEU A 3 -21.06 35.40 4.32
C LEU A 3 -21.96 35.67 3.10
N LEU A 4 -22.81 36.69 3.18
CA LEU A 4 -23.76 37.02 2.11
C LEU A 4 -23.22 38.07 1.11
N GLN A 5 -22.15 38.78 1.44
CA GLN A 5 -21.56 39.79 0.54
C GLN A 5 -20.64 39.23 -0.55
N HIS A 6 -20.18 37.95 -0.42
CA HIS A 6 -19.36 37.31 -1.44
C HIS A 6 -20.12 36.46 -2.49
N LEU A 7 -21.46 36.42 -2.42
CA LEU A 7 -22.28 35.65 -3.35
C LEU A 7 -22.74 36.42 -4.60
N GLY A 8 -22.37 37.72 -4.72
CA GLY A 8 -22.77 38.56 -5.83
C GLY A 8 -22.05 38.33 -7.17
N SER A 9 -21.05 37.46 -7.24
CA SER A 9 -20.23 37.25 -8.45
C SER A 9 -20.21 35.77 -8.95
N LEU A 10 -21.21 34.94 -8.66
CA LEU A 10 -21.28 33.58 -9.13
C LEU A 10 -22.08 33.44 -10.44
N PRO A 11 -21.58 32.65 -11.41
CA PRO A 11 -22.26 32.45 -12.70
C PRO A 11 -23.57 31.66 -12.56
N LYS A 12 -24.48 31.86 -13.47
CA LYS A 12 -25.91 31.54 -13.48
C LYS A 12 -26.35 30.07 -13.39
N ALA A 13 -25.49 29.07 -13.16
CA ALA A 13 -25.93 27.68 -12.90
C ALA A 13 -24.90 26.88 -12.09
N PRO A 14 -25.21 26.37 -10.89
CA PRO A 14 -24.32 25.47 -10.18
C PRO A 14 -24.44 24.03 -10.71
N THR A 15 -23.33 23.42 -11.08
CA THR A 15 -23.28 21.99 -11.48
C THR A 15 -23.44 21.06 -10.26
N LYS A 16 -23.92 19.83 -10.49
CA LYS A 16 -24.13 18.79 -9.46
C LYS A 16 -22.94 18.62 -8.48
N ARG A 17 -21.70 18.89 -8.92
CA ARG A 17 -20.49 18.80 -8.08
C ARG A 17 -20.42 19.86 -6.98
N LYS A 18 -20.95 21.05 -7.20
CA LYS A 18 -20.96 22.13 -6.19
C LYS A 18 -21.98 21.86 -5.07
N PHE A 19 -23.06 21.13 -5.38
CA PHE A 19 -24.09 20.77 -4.39
C PHE A 19 -23.57 19.72 -3.36
N ILE A 20 -22.72 18.80 -3.80
CA ILE A 20 -22.10 17.77 -2.92
C ILE A 20 -21.08 18.43 -1.98
N ALA A 21 -20.31 19.43 -2.46
CA ALA A 21 -19.37 20.16 -1.61
C ALA A 21 -20.06 21.00 -0.53
N PHE A 22 -21.26 21.52 -0.80
CA PHE A 22 -22.04 22.28 0.18
C PHE A 22 -22.61 21.41 1.31
N ARG A 23 -22.95 20.15 1.02
CA ARG A 23 -23.47 19.20 2.01
C ARG A 23 -22.44 18.77 3.06
N THR A 24 -21.16 18.91 2.73
CA THR A 24 -20.04 18.52 3.63
C THR A 24 -19.66 19.66 4.59
N VAL A 25 -20.05 20.90 4.30
CA VAL A 25 -19.70 22.08 5.11
C VAL A 25 -20.78 22.45 6.13
N ILE A 26 -22.05 22.10 5.88
CA ILE A 26 -23.18 22.42 6.77
C ILE A 26 -23.62 21.13 7.49
N GLY A 27 -23.05 20.90 8.67
CA GLY A 27 -23.27 19.69 9.47
C GLY A 27 -24.61 19.60 10.22
N HIS A 28 -25.62 20.44 9.93
CA HIS A 28 -26.91 20.43 10.63
C HIS A 28 -28.10 20.35 9.65
N PRO A 29 -29.03 19.36 9.82
CA PRO A 29 -30.16 19.14 8.91
C PRO A 29 -31.12 20.32 8.80
N ASP A 30 -31.38 21.02 9.89
CA ASP A 30 -32.36 22.12 9.97
C ASP A 30 -31.96 23.39 9.23
N LEU A 31 -30.63 23.60 9.06
CA LEU A 31 -30.11 24.72 8.26
C LEU A 31 -30.23 24.48 6.75
N LEU A 32 -30.35 23.21 6.35
CA LEU A 32 -30.49 22.84 4.93
C LEU A 32 -31.92 23.14 4.44
N VAL A 33 -32.95 22.90 5.27
CA VAL A 33 -34.36 23.13 4.92
C VAL A 33 -34.59 24.64 4.73
N THR A 34 -34.16 25.46 5.66
CA THR A 34 -34.28 26.94 5.57
C THR A 34 -33.51 27.55 4.41
N PHE A 35 -32.43 26.90 3.96
CA PHE A 35 -31.65 27.36 2.79
C PHE A 35 -32.34 26.97 1.47
N VAL A 36 -32.90 25.76 1.41
CA VAL A 36 -33.62 25.29 0.22
C VAL A 36 -34.90 26.12 -0.01
N ASP A 37 -35.64 26.43 1.04
CA ASP A 37 -36.86 27.24 0.94
C ASP A 37 -36.57 28.69 0.51
N ARG A 38 -35.47 29.29 0.98
CA ARG A 38 -35.01 30.61 0.52
C ARG A 38 -34.44 30.60 -0.90
N PHE A 39 -33.84 29.47 -1.33
CA PHE A 39 -33.32 29.32 -2.69
C PHE A 39 -34.46 29.17 -3.71
N HIS A 40 -35.52 28.44 -3.36
CA HIS A 40 -36.76 28.36 -4.18
C HIS A 40 -37.46 29.72 -4.34
N SER A 41 -37.41 30.52 -3.29
CA SER A 41 -37.97 31.89 -3.33
C SER A 41 -37.18 32.87 -4.21
N LEU A 42 -35.89 32.61 -4.44
CA LEU A 42 -35.00 33.51 -5.20
C LEU A 42 -34.79 33.08 -6.66
N CYS A 43 -34.97 31.79 -6.99
CA CYS A 43 -34.57 31.23 -8.30
C CYS A 43 -35.73 30.65 -9.12
N GLY A 44 -36.95 30.66 -8.64
CA GLY A 44 -38.13 30.04 -9.30
C GLY A 44 -38.13 28.49 -9.25
N PRO A 45 -39.24 27.84 -9.60
CA PRO A 45 -39.37 26.39 -9.47
C PRO A 45 -38.48 25.66 -10.44
N ILE A 46 -37.58 24.83 -9.91
CA ILE A 46 -36.82 23.86 -10.68
C ILE A 46 -37.71 22.66 -10.90
N GLN A 47 -38.24 22.50 -12.11
CA GLN A 47 -38.95 21.30 -12.53
C GLN A 47 -37.98 20.10 -12.56
N ASP A 48 -38.48 18.96 -12.02
CA ASP A 48 -37.91 17.60 -12.09
C ASP A 48 -36.61 17.33 -11.30
N ILE A 49 -36.74 17.25 -9.97
CA ILE A 49 -35.89 16.38 -9.15
C ILE A 49 -36.79 15.41 -8.40
N GLU A 50 -37.06 14.24 -8.98
CA GLU A 50 -37.65 13.11 -8.24
C GLU A 50 -36.73 12.69 -7.10
N LEU A 51 -37.12 13.00 -5.87
CA LEU A 51 -36.55 12.42 -4.66
C LEU A 51 -37.10 10.99 -4.51
N LYS A 52 -36.35 10.00 -4.92
CA LYS A 52 -36.67 8.60 -4.61
C LYS A 52 -36.60 8.36 -3.10
N PRO A 53 -37.57 7.61 -2.53
CA PRO A 53 -37.71 7.41 -1.09
C PRO A 53 -36.55 6.60 -0.51
N SER A 54 -36.30 6.76 0.79
CA SER A 54 -35.22 6.18 1.56
C SER A 54 -35.25 4.64 1.52
N ARG A 55 -34.05 4.07 1.32
CA ARG A 55 -33.76 2.64 1.18
C ARG A 55 -34.10 1.78 2.39
N LYS A 56 -35.37 1.68 2.77
CA LYS A 56 -35.77 0.69 3.76
C LYS A 56 -36.62 -0.49 3.21
N ASP A 57 -37.14 -0.39 1.98
CA ASP A 57 -38.10 -1.39 1.49
C ASP A 57 -37.65 -2.27 0.32
N VAL A 58 -36.35 -2.41 0.05
CA VAL A 58 -35.83 -3.23 -1.08
C VAL A 58 -35.02 -4.45 -0.60
N TRP A 59 -35.24 -4.93 0.61
CA TRP A 59 -34.38 -5.98 1.20
C TRP A 59 -34.92 -7.43 1.07
N GLN A 60 -36.03 -7.68 0.38
CA GLN A 60 -36.60 -9.04 0.41
C GLN A 60 -36.46 -9.92 -0.84
N HIS A 61 -35.90 -9.45 -1.98
CA HIS A 61 -35.87 -10.32 -3.17
C HIS A 61 -34.59 -10.46 -3.98
N ASN A 62 -33.41 -10.02 -3.52
CA ASN A 62 -32.17 -10.24 -4.28
C ASN A 62 -30.91 -10.46 -3.40
N GLY A 63 -31.01 -11.35 -2.42
CA GLY A 63 -29.93 -11.57 -1.42
C GLY A 63 -28.57 -12.07 -1.94
N GLN A 64 -28.50 -12.67 -3.12
CA GLN A 64 -27.25 -13.30 -3.59
C GLN A 64 -26.39 -12.43 -4.52
N ARG A 65 -26.94 -11.38 -5.14
CA ARG A 65 -26.15 -10.52 -6.06
C ARG A 65 -25.60 -9.22 -5.45
N PHE A 66 -26.04 -8.84 -4.26
CA PHE A 66 -25.65 -7.58 -3.62
C PHE A 66 -24.52 -7.71 -2.58
N ALA A 67 -24.30 -8.90 -2.02
CA ALA A 67 -23.20 -9.16 -1.08
C ALA A 67 -21.81 -8.85 -1.68
N ALA A 68 -21.60 -9.17 -2.95
CA ALA A 68 -20.32 -8.93 -3.63
C ALA A 68 -20.02 -7.44 -3.90
N ARG A 69 -21.02 -6.57 -3.97
CA ARG A 69 -20.82 -5.11 -4.23
C ARG A 69 -20.63 -4.27 -2.96
N GLY A 70 -21.20 -4.67 -1.84
CA GLY A 70 -21.07 -3.97 -0.56
C GLY A 70 -19.71 -4.15 0.12
N LEU A 71 -19.09 -5.31 -0.08
CA LEU A 71 -17.78 -5.66 0.50
C LEU A 71 -16.62 -4.80 0.00
N TRP A 72 -16.68 -4.30 -1.24
CA TRP A 72 -15.64 -3.44 -1.80
C TRP A 72 -15.51 -2.08 -1.11
N TYR A 73 -16.59 -1.57 -0.53
CA TYR A 73 -16.59 -0.31 0.21
C TYR A 73 -16.11 -0.46 1.66
N ALA A 74 -16.35 -1.63 2.26
CA ALA A 74 -15.94 -1.89 3.65
C ALA A 74 -14.46 -2.23 3.80
N MET A 75 -13.82 -2.78 2.75
CA MET A 75 -12.42 -3.20 2.80
C MET A 75 -11.41 -2.11 2.42
N GLY A 76 -11.86 -0.88 2.11
CA GLY A 76 -10.96 0.20 1.72
C GLY A 76 -10.24 -0.04 0.39
N PHE A 77 -10.64 -1.08 -0.35
CA PHE A 77 -10.22 -1.28 -1.73
C PHE A 77 -11.02 -0.31 -2.61
N SER A 78 -10.54 0.92 -2.68
CA SER A 78 -10.85 1.78 -3.80
C SER A 78 -10.67 0.95 -5.06
N ARG A 79 -11.56 1.13 -6.04
CA ARG A 79 -11.54 0.51 -7.38
C ARG A 79 -10.22 0.75 -8.15
N SER A 80 -9.09 0.51 -7.54
CA SER A 80 -7.81 0.43 -8.21
C SER A 80 -7.62 -1.04 -8.59
N LYS A 81 -7.76 -1.34 -9.87
CA LYS A 81 -7.44 -2.64 -10.46
C LYS A 81 -5.97 -3.05 -10.25
N HIS A 82 -5.19 -2.35 -9.44
CA HIS A 82 -3.72 -2.39 -9.50
C HIS A 82 -2.95 -2.23 -8.19
N ASP A 83 -3.52 -2.48 -7.01
CA ASP A 83 -2.69 -2.51 -5.79
C ASP A 83 -1.84 -3.80 -5.65
N LEU A 84 -1.57 -4.48 -6.76
CA LEU A 84 -0.70 -5.66 -6.81
C LEU A 84 0.65 -5.38 -7.48
N THR A 85 1.02 -4.14 -7.70
CA THR A 85 2.39 -3.78 -8.06
C THR A 85 3.05 -3.11 -6.86
N GLU A 86 3.58 -3.90 -5.92
CA GLU A 86 4.81 -3.50 -5.29
C GLU A 86 5.84 -3.44 -6.43
N THR A 87 6.21 -2.25 -6.85
CA THR A 87 7.43 -2.04 -7.61
C THR A 87 8.54 -2.58 -6.72
N GLU A 88 9.02 -3.77 -7.03
CA GLU A 88 10.35 -4.19 -6.61
C GLU A 88 11.29 -3.05 -7.01
N PHE A 89 11.96 -2.51 -6.00
CA PHE A 89 13.09 -1.65 -6.23
C PHE A 89 14.01 -2.36 -7.21
N ILE A 90 14.39 -1.69 -8.27
CA ILE A 90 15.64 -1.98 -8.95
C ILE A 90 16.72 -1.64 -7.91
N VAL A 91 17.03 -2.63 -7.08
CA VAL A 91 18.31 -2.74 -6.46
C VAL A 91 19.22 -3.02 -7.64
N GLU A 92 20.19 -2.16 -7.91
CA GLU A 92 21.32 -2.49 -8.76
C GLU A 92 21.75 -3.93 -8.41
N PRO A 93 22.06 -4.78 -9.38
CA PRO A 93 22.44 -6.15 -9.08
C PRO A 93 23.67 -6.09 -8.17
N ALA A 94 23.45 -6.40 -6.90
CA ALA A 94 24.54 -6.72 -6.01
C ALA A 94 25.23 -7.91 -6.65
N THR A 95 26.44 -7.67 -7.04
CA THR A 95 27.41 -8.68 -7.48
C THR A 95 27.35 -9.86 -6.52
N GLU A 96 27.19 -11.04 -7.14
CA GLU A 96 27.56 -12.35 -6.64
C GLU A 96 26.73 -12.95 -5.50
N ASN A 97 26.05 -14.03 -5.87
CA ASN A 97 25.51 -15.08 -5.01
C ASN A 97 26.62 -15.71 -4.14
N GLU A 98 26.97 -15.08 -3.05
CA GLU A 98 27.57 -15.77 -1.93
C GLU A 98 26.46 -16.49 -1.17
N ALA A 99 26.56 -17.79 -1.08
CA ALA A 99 25.74 -18.60 -0.18
C ALA A 99 25.77 -17.96 1.22
N PRO A 100 24.62 -17.83 1.91
CA PRO A 100 24.54 -17.15 3.20
C PRO A 100 25.56 -17.79 4.13
N THR A 101 26.52 -17.00 4.62
CA THR A 101 27.53 -17.49 5.56
C THR A 101 26.82 -18.03 6.81
N SER A 102 27.36 -19.08 7.40
CA SER A 102 26.82 -19.68 8.65
C SER A 102 26.50 -18.63 9.74
N TYR A 103 27.19 -17.50 9.72
CA TYR A 103 26.98 -16.35 10.59
C TYR A 103 25.66 -15.60 10.28
N SER A 104 25.33 -15.37 9.01
CA SER A 104 24.09 -14.67 8.62
C SER A 104 22.84 -15.51 8.94
N VAL A 105 22.92 -16.82 8.80
CA VAL A 105 21.83 -17.74 9.16
C VAL A 105 21.55 -17.70 10.67
N ARG A 106 22.59 -17.71 11.49
CA ARG A 106 22.46 -17.61 12.96
C ARG A 106 21.82 -16.29 13.41
N ILE A 107 22.16 -15.16 12.76
CA ILE A 107 21.55 -13.86 13.06
C ILE A 107 20.05 -13.87 12.71
N LEU A 108 19.66 -14.46 11.59
CA LEU A 108 18.26 -14.56 11.18
C LEU A 108 17.44 -15.42 12.13
N GLU A 109 17.97 -16.57 12.55
CA GLU A 109 17.34 -17.45 13.51
C GLU A 109 17.18 -16.78 14.87
N GLU A 110 18.22 -16.10 15.35
CA GLU A 110 18.18 -15.38 16.62
C GLU A 110 17.19 -14.19 16.55
N ALA A 111 17.15 -13.46 15.44
CA ALA A 111 16.17 -12.40 15.23
C ALA A 111 14.74 -12.95 15.25
N GLU A 112 14.50 -14.13 14.71
CA GLU A 112 13.18 -14.78 14.77
C GLU A 112 12.82 -15.21 16.19
N ARG A 113 13.79 -15.77 16.95
CA ARG A 113 13.62 -16.11 18.35
C ARG A 113 13.20 -14.89 19.17
N ILE A 114 13.90 -13.77 19.00
CA ILE A 114 13.61 -12.51 19.67
C ILE A 114 12.23 -12.00 19.27
N CYS A 115 11.89 -11.98 17.97
CA CYS A 115 10.58 -11.55 17.51
C CYS A 115 9.43 -12.40 18.10
N LYS A 116 9.63 -13.72 18.28
CA LYS A 116 8.66 -14.60 18.95
C LYS A 116 8.49 -14.23 20.43
N ILE A 117 9.58 -13.97 21.15
CA ILE A 117 9.52 -13.51 22.55
C ILE A 117 8.73 -12.21 22.64
N LEU A 118 9.07 -11.23 21.81
CA LEU A 118 8.42 -9.91 21.77
C LEU A 118 6.93 -9.98 21.39
N SER A 119 6.55 -10.92 20.54
CA SER A 119 5.17 -11.07 20.07
C SER A 119 4.24 -11.71 21.09
N ASN A 120 4.78 -12.54 21.98
CA ASN A 120 4.00 -13.38 22.91
C ASN A 120 3.87 -12.78 24.31
N GLN A 121 4.57 -11.69 24.61
CA GLN A 121 4.60 -11.09 25.95
C GLN A 121 3.87 -9.74 26.00
N PRO A 122 3.20 -9.42 27.12
CA PRO A 122 2.67 -8.08 27.34
C PRO A 122 3.83 -7.08 27.49
N ASN A 123 3.62 -5.82 27.06
CA ASN A 123 4.64 -4.78 27.02
C ASN A 123 5.37 -4.53 28.38
N SER A 124 4.74 -4.84 29.50
CA SER A 124 5.31 -4.66 30.84
C SER A 124 6.47 -5.59 31.18
N ASN A 125 6.56 -6.76 30.55
CA ASN A 125 7.54 -7.81 30.91
C ASN A 125 8.60 -8.05 29.83
N ILE A 126 8.58 -7.30 28.74
CA ILE A 126 9.45 -7.54 27.56
C ILE A 126 10.94 -7.44 27.94
N THR A 127 11.33 -6.43 28.71
CA THR A 127 12.73 -6.22 29.10
C THR A 127 13.27 -7.36 29.93
N SER A 128 12.51 -7.81 30.94
CA SER A 128 12.89 -8.96 31.78
C SER A 128 13.04 -10.24 30.98
N CYS A 129 12.09 -10.52 30.07
CA CYS A 129 12.15 -11.71 29.22
C CYS A 129 13.36 -11.69 28.25
N LEU A 130 13.75 -10.50 27.76
CA LEU A 130 14.94 -10.36 26.91
C LEU A 130 16.24 -10.54 27.73
N ASP A 131 16.28 -10.05 28.96
CA ASP A 131 17.42 -10.24 29.86
C ASP A 131 17.58 -11.70 30.25
N GLU A 132 16.48 -12.41 30.56
CA GLU A 132 16.46 -13.86 30.84
C GLU A 132 16.85 -14.71 29.62
N ALA A 133 16.54 -14.24 28.42
CA ALA A 133 16.84 -14.95 27.18
C ALA A 133 18.33 -14.98 26.81
N GLY A 134 19.19 -14.24 27.50
CA GLY A 134 20.65 -14.25 27.33
C GLY A 134 21.09 -13.78 25.93
N VAL A 135 20.39 -12.80 25.34
CA VAL A 135 20.63 -12.32 23.97
C VAL A 135 21.95 -11.55 23.89
N THR A 136 22.87 -12.00 23.04
CA THR A 136 24.11 -11.25 22.75
C THR A 136 23.82 -10.21 21.66
N VAL A 137 23.87 -8.94 22.03
CA VAL A 137 23.54 -7.82 21.12
C VAL A 137 24.70 -7.50 20.21
N CYS A 138 24.43 -7.46 18.89
CA CYS A 138 25.30 -6.87 17.88
C CYS A 138 24.49 -5.98 16.92
N PRO A 139 25.11 -4.99 16.24
CA PRO A 139 24.39 -4.03 15.40
C PRO A 139 23.54 -4.68 14.29
N THR A 140 24.06 -5.74 13.66
CA THR A 140 23.36 -6.48 12.60
C THR A 140 22.13 -7.20 13.12
N LEU A 141 22.21 -7.83 14.31
CA LEU A 141 21.04 -8.45 14.96
C LEU A 141 19.97 -7.42 15.29
N VAL A 142 20.38 -6.27 15.86
CA VAL A 142 19.43 -5.21 16.21
C VAL A 142 18.74 -4.66 14.95
N ALA A 143 19.49 -4.42 13.88
CA ALA A 143 18.93 -3.96 12.62
C ALA A 143 17.90 -4.95 12.07
N GLU A 144 18.21 -6.25 12.06
CA GLU A 144 17.32 -7.29 11.54
C GLU A 144 16.06 -7.47 12.41
N VAL A 145 16.17 -7.42 13.74
CA VAL A 145 15.00 -7.47 14.64
C VAL A 145 14.09 -6.25 14.43
N VAL A 146 14.66 -5.03 14.40
CA VAL A 146 13.89 -3.79 14.17
C VAL A 146 13.22 -3.82 12.79
N LYS A 147 13.88 -4.34 11.77
CA LYS A 147 13.33 -4.55 10.42
C LYS A 147 12.15 -5.51 10.42
N LYS A 148 12.27 -6.67 11.09
CA LYS A 148 11.17 -7.65 11.26
C LYS A 148 10.00 -7.05 12.04
N LEU A 149 10.24 -6.19 13.02
CA LEU A 149 9.22 -5.45 13.77
C LEU A 149 8.66 -4.22 13.02
N GLY A 150 8.95 -4.07 11.75
CA GLY A 150 8.57 -2.90 10.94
C GLY A 150 7.07 -2.56 10.92
N ASN A 151 6.19 -3.47 11.29
CA ASN A 151 4.75 -3.21 11.43
C ASN A 151 4.31 -2.89 12.88
N ALA A 152 5.17 -3.13 13.87
CA ALA A 152 4.93 -2.94 15.30
C ALA A 152 5.88 -1.87 15.87
N GLY A 153 5.75 -0.63 15.41
CA GLY A 153 6.71 0.44 15.65
C GLY A 153 6.98 0.76 17.11
N MET A 154 5.99 0.65 18.02
CA MET A 154 6.23 0.85 19.45
C MET A 154 7.04 -0.30 20.04
N LEU A 155 6.77 -1.54 19.62
CA LEU A 155 7.53 -2.70 20.04
C LEU A 155 8.98 -2.62 19.55
N ALA A 156 9.19 -2.17 18.30
CA ALA A 156 10.51 -1.90 17.75
C ALA A 156 11.28 -0.86 18.58
N LEU A 157 10.59 0.18 19.05
CA LEU A 157 11.18 1.22 19.92
C LEU A 157 11.53 0.67 21.30
N VAL A 158 10.67 -0.16 21.90
CA VAL A 158 10.94 -0.81 23.21
C VAL A 158 12.17 -1.71 23.10
N PHE A 159 12.23 -2.55 22.07
CA PHE A 159 13.39 -3.41 21.80
C PHE A 159 14.67 -2.58 21.58
N PHE A 160 14.60 -1.53 20.76
CA PHE A 160 15.74 -0.65 20.53
C PHE A 160 16.28 -0.04 21.83
N ARG A 161 15.41 0.45 22.71
CA ARG A 161 15.80 1.04 24.00
C ARG A 161 16.38 0.02 24.97
N TRP A 162 15.93 -1.22 24.90
CA TRP A 162 16.54 -2.30 25.65
C TRP A 162 17.93 -2.62 25.11
N ALA A 163 18.05 -2.79 23.77
CA ALA A 163 19.32 -3.09 23.12
C ALA A 163 20.38 -2.01 23.33
N GLU A 164 19.98 -0.74 23.36
CA GLU A 164 20.85 0.42 23.61
C GLU A 164 21.60 0.34 24.95
N LYS A 165 21.04 -0.37 25.94
CA LYS A 165 21.64 -0.55 27.28
C LYS A 165 22.58 -1.75 27.36
N GLN A 166 22.59 -2.62 26.34
CA GLN A 166 23.36 -3.86 26.35
C GLN A 166 24.81 -3.62 25.91
N GLN A 167 25.71 -4.45 26.41
CA GLN A 167 27.11 -4.49 25.94
C GLN A 167 27.15 -4.93 24.46
N GLY A 168 28.06 -4.37 23.69
CA GLY A 168 28.22 -4.67 22.27
C GLY A 168 27.29 -3.88 21.33
N PHE A 169 26.40 -3.04 21.87
CA PHE A 169 25.54 -2.18 21.06
C PHE A 169 26.34 -1.00 20.47
N ASN A 170 26.20 -0.80 19.15
CA ASN A 170 26.71 0.36 18.44
C ASN A 170 25.61 1.00 17.59
N TYR A 171 25.55 2.33 17.61
CA TYR A 171 24.62 3.08 16.80
C TYR A 171 25.02 3.06 15.32
N THR A 172 24.12 2.64 14.45
CA THR A 172 24.29 2.70 12.99
C THR A 172 23.14 3.45 12.34
N SER A 173 23.39 4.13 11.23
CA SER A 173 22.34 4.79 10.45
C SER A 173 21.24 3.81 10.03
N GLU A 174 21.61 2.55 9.75
CA GLU A 174 20.70 1.49 9.32
C GLU A 174 19.65 1.16 10.40
N ILE A 175 20.07 0.96 11.66
CA ILE A 175 19.16 0.71 12.79
C ILE A 175 18.14 1.85 12.90
N PHE A 176 18.62 3.11 12.82
CA PHE A 176 17.73 4.27 12.86
C PHE A 176 16.78 4.32 11.66
N HIS A 177 17.24 3.98 10.46
CA HIS A 177 16.38 3.95 9.27
C HIS A 177 15.25 2.93 9.43
N HIS A 178 15.53 1.72 9.92
CA HIS A 178 14.48 0.73 10.20
C HIS A 178 13.52 1.18 11.30
N LEU A 179 14.03 1.83 12.34
CA LEU A 179 13.20 2.37 13.42
C LEU A 179 12.30 3.52 12.94
N ILE A 180 12.84 4.46 12.15
CA ILE A 180 12.08 5.55 11.51
C ILE A 180 11.01 4.98 10.59
N GLU A 181 11.34 3.92 9.84
CA GLU A 181 10.41 3.21 8.97
C GLU A 181 9.23 2.64 9.76
N ALA A 182 9.51 1.93 10.86
CA ALA A 182 8.51 1.33 11.74
C ALA A 182 7.63 2.38 12.43
N LEU A 183 8.23 3.43 13.00
CA LEU A 183 7.52 4.54 13.63
C LEU A 183 6.70 5.36 12.63
N GLY A 184 7.20 5.51 11.40
CA GLY A 184 6.50 6.19 10.32
C GLY A 184 5.22 5.47 9.90
N LYS A 185 5.21 4.12 9.89
CA LYS A 185 3.99 3.32 9.62
C LYS A 185 2.88 3.60 10.63
N ILE A 186 3.24 3.80 11.90
CA ILE A 186 2.29 4.14 12.97
C ILE A 186 2.11 5.65 13.17
N LYS A 187 2.67 6.48 12.26
CA LYS A 187 2.56 7.95 12.24
C LYS A 187 3.11 8.67 13.48
N GLN A 188 4.10 8.11 14.15
CA GLN A 188 4.76 8.70 15.31
C GLN A 188 5.86 9.71 14.91
N PHE A 189 5.46 10.75 14.16
CA PHE A 189 6.40 11.70 13.57
C PHE A 189 7.17 12.54 14.60
N ARG A 190 6.61 12.79 15.78
CA ARG A 190 7.32 13.48 16.84
C ARG A 190 8.53 12.68 17.32
N LEU A 191 8.35 11.36 17.52
CA LEU A 191 9.44 10.46 17.89
C LEU A 191 10.52 10.39 16.79
N ILE A 192 10.09 10.39 15.52
CA ILE A 192 11.01 10.41 14.38
C ILE A 192 11.91 11.65 14.44
N TRP A 193 11.35 12.84 14.65
CA TRP A 193 12.15 14.06 14.72
C TRP A 193 13.12 14.08 15.91
N SER A 194 12.73 13.54 17.08
CA SER A 194 13.66 13.36 18.20
C SER A 194 14.81 12.41 17.88
N LEU A 195 14.55 11.34 17.09
CA LEU A 195 15.62 10.46 16.60
C LEU A 195 16.53 11.17 15.60
N VAL A 196 15.99 12.02 14.73
CA VAL A 196 16.79 12.82 13.77
C VAL A 196 17.72 13.76 14.50
N ASP A 197 17.25 14.44 15.54
CA ASP A 197 18.08 15.30 16.38
C ASP A 197 19.20 14.49 17.06
N PHE A 198 18.88 13.31 17.60
CA PHE A 198 19.85 12.40 18.18
C PHE A 198 20.90 11.95 17.15
N MET A 199 20.46 11.56 15.93
CA MET A 199 21.35 11.17 14.84
C MET A 199 22.30 12.31 14.42
N LYS A 200 21.79 13.56 14.42
CA LYS A 200 22.61 14.75 14.12
C LYS A 200 23.77 14.90 15.09
N HIS A 201 23.50 14.81 16.39
CA HIS A 201 24.53 14.94 17.43
C HIS A 201 25.59 13.83 17.37
N ARG A 202 25.28 12.69 16.76
CA ARG A 202 26.22 11.56 16.58
C ARG A 202 26.83 11.45 15.19
N ASN A 203 26.60 12.43 14.31
CA ASN A 203 27.07 12.42 12.92
C ASN A 203 26.60 11.19 12.10
N LEU A 204 25.40 10.65 12.43
CA LEU A 204 24.79 9.52 11.74
C LEU A 204 23.75 9.94 10.70
N LEU A 205 23.49 11.24 10.60
CA LEU A 205 22.44 11.78 9.74
C LEU A 205 22.89 11.80 8.27
N LYS A 206 22.06 11.23 7.39
CA LYS A 206 22.32 11.13 5.96
C LYS A 206 21.12 11.69 5.16
N LYS A 207 21.31 11.96 3.86
CA LYS A 207 20.25 12.41 2.94
C LYS A 207 19.12 11.38 2.84
N GLU A 208 19.45 10.08 2.85
CA GLU A 208 18.51 8.96 2.83
C GLU A 208 17.52 9.01 4.01
N THR A 209 17.96 9.52 5.17
CA THR A 209 17.08 9.71 6.34
C THR A 209 15.91 10.65 6.00
N PHE A 210 16.21 11.76 5.32
CA PHE A 210 15.17 12.73 4.91
C PHE A 210 14.27 12.16 3.83
N ALA A 211 14.82 11.43 2.85
CA ALA A 211 14.04 10.73 1.83
C ALA A 211 13.06 9.73 2.46
N LEU A 212 13.51 8.98 3.47
CA LEU A 212 12.69 8.04 4.21
C LEU A 212 11.54 8.72 4.95
N ILE A 213 11.82 9.81 5.70
CA ILE A 213 10.81 10.58 6.44
C ILE A 213 9.81 11.22 5.47
N THR A 214 10.29 11.80 4.37
CA THR A 214 9.45 12.36 3.29
C THR A 214 8.48 11.31 2.76
N ARG A 215 8.97 10.09 2.49
CA ARG A 215 8.15 8.95 2.06
C ARG A 215 7.08 8.58 3.09
N ARG A 216 7.41 8.62 4.39
CA ARG A 216 6.45 8.31 5.46
C ARG A 216 5.37 9.37 5.60
N TYR A 217 5.72 10.65 5.50
CA TYR A 217 4.73 11.74 5.47
C TYR A 217 3.83 11.64 4.23
N ALA A 218 4.39 11.41 3.06
CA ALA A 218 3.64 11.26 1.82
C ALA A 218 2.65 10.08 1.88
N ARG A 219 3.05 8.90 2.38
CA ARG A 219 2.16 7.76 2.63
C ARG A 219 1.11 8.04 3.71
N ALA A 220 1.39 8.92 4.64
CA ALA A 220 0.41 9.40 5.63
C ALA A 220 -0.56 10.46 5.04
N ARG A 221 -0.44 10.82 3.77
CA ARG A 221 -1.16 11.89 3.05
C ARG A 221 -0.88 13.30 3.56
N ASN A 222 0.25 13.50 4.24
CA ASN A 222 0.71 14.78 4.74
C ASN A 222 1.76 15.34 3.77
N ILE A 223 1.30 15.74 2.58
CA ILE A 223 2.20 16.16 1.48
C ILE A 223 2.96 17.44 1.81
N ARG A 224 2.32 18.36 2.55
CA ARG A 224 2.97 19.60 2.97
C ARG A 224 4.20 19.30 3.84
N GLU A 225 4.02 18.49 4.87
CA GLU A 225 5.11 18.11 5.78
C GLU A 225 6.17 17.26 5.08
N ALA A 226 5.78 16.50 4.03
CA ALA A 226 6.75 15.78 3.21
C ALA A 226 7.68 16.73 2.46
N ILE A 227 7.15 17.80 1.86
CA ILE A 227 7.93 18.85 1.17
C ILE A 227 8.77 19.63 2.17
N GLU A 228 8.18 20.06 3.30
CA GLU A 228 8.90 20.76 4.37
C GLU A 228 10.06 19.91 4.94
N THR A 229 9.90 18.58 4.99
CA THR A 229 10.97 17.66 5.41
C THR A 229 12.15 17.72 4.46
N PHE A 230 11.91 17.76 3.16
CA PHE A 230 12.97 17.90 2.16
C PHE A 230 13.69 19.25 2.30
N GLU A 231 12.95 20.34 2.50
CA GLU A 231 13.53 21.67 2.71
C GLU A 231 14.40 21.74 3.97
N LYS A 232 13.99 21.05 5.04
CA LYS A 232 14.77 20.95 6.30
C LYS A 232 16.14 20.32 6.11
N MET A 233 16.37 19.53 5.07
CA MET A 233 17.67 18.93 4.78
C MET A 233 18.80 19.99 4.77
N THR A 234 18.54 21.16 4.20
CA THR A 234 19.48 22.29 4.20
C THR A 234 19.75 22.86 5.59
N ILE A 235 18.72 22.92 6.46
CA ILE A 235 18.85 23.40 7.84
C ILE A 235 19.74 22.46 8.67
N PHE A 236 19.71 21.18 8.35
CA PHE A 236 20.57 20.17 8.96
C PHE A 236 21.97 20.08 8.34
N GLY A 237 22.32 21.00 7.43
CA GLY A 237 23.66 21.11 6.81
C GLY A 237 23.89 20.23 5.59
N LEU A 238 22.84 19.55 5.08
CA LEU A 238 22.94 18.72 3.90
C LEU A 238 22.50 19.51 2.66
N LYS A 239 23.35 19.57 1.64
CA LYS A 239 23.04 20.29 0.38
C LYS A 239 22.28 19.36 -0.58
N PRO A 240 21.03 19.72 -1.01
CA PRO A 240 20.29 18.95 -1.99
C PRO A 240 20.97 18.97 -3.36
N GLU A 241 20.91 17.84 -4.06
CA GLU A 241 21.37 17.63 -5.44
C GLU A 241 20.17 17.28 -6.35
N LEU A 242 20.40 17.15 -7.66
CA LEU A 242 19.34 16.74 -8.61
C LEU A 242 18.74 15.40 -8.25
N SER A 243 19.56 14.44 -7.81
CA SER A 243 19.12 13.13 -7.35
C SER A 243 18.14 13.20 -6.17
N ASP A 244 18.32 14.16 -5.26
CA ASP A 244 17.42 14.37 -4.12
C ASP A 244 16.08 14.98 -4.56
N TYR A 245 16.09 15.88 -5.55
CA TYR A 245 14.86 16.40 -6.18
C TYR A 245 14.12 15.31 -6.94
N ASN A 246 14.83 14.46 -7.70
CA ASN A 246 14.24 13.31 -8.37
C ASN A 246 13.59 12.36 -7.35
N CYS A 247 14.24 12.12 -6.22
CA CYS A 247 13.68 11.31 -5.13
C CYS A 247 12.42 11.95 -4.52
N LEU A 248 12.39 13.28 -4.32
CA LEU A 248 11.21 13.99 -3.82
C LEU A 248 10.04 13.87 -4.81
N ILE A 249 10.28 14.16 -6.09
CA ILE A 249 9.28 14.08 -7.17
C ILE A 249 8.72 12.66 -7.24
N ASP A 250 9.57 11.63 -7.16
CA ASP A 250 9.17 10.22 -7.17
C ASP A 250 8.28 9.86 -5.97
N ILE A 251 8.69 10.24 -4.76
CA ILE A 251 7.93 9.97 -3.54
C ILE A 251 6.54 10.62 -3.59
N ILE A 252 6.45 11.86 -4.05
CA ILE A 252 5.18 12.60 -4.15
C ILE A 252 4.29 11.98 -5.24
N SER A 253 4.86 11.65 -6.41
CA SER A 253 4.16 10.99 -7.52
C SER A 253 3.60 9.63 -7.12
N LYS A 254 4.39 8.77 -6.49
CA LYS A 254 3.97 7.44 -5.98
C LYS A 254 2.91 7.52 -4.89
N SER A 255 2.79 8.67 -4.24
CA SER A 255 1.72 8.93 -3.25
C SER A 255 0.42 9.43 -3.88
N LYS A 256 0.27 9.35 -5.22
CA LYS A 256 -0.88 9.79 -6.01
C LYS A 256 -1.12 11.32 -5.98
N HIS A 257 -0.08 12.10 -5.71
CA HIS A 257 -0.10 13.56 -5.73
C HIS A 257 0.82 14.10 -6.83
N VAL A 258 0.70 13.52 -8.02
CA VAL A 258 1.58 13.86 -9.15
C VAL A 258 1.40 15.31 -9.62
N ASP A 259 0.23 15.91 -9.41
CA ASP A 259 -0.02 17.34 -9.58
C ASP A 259 0.96 18.19 -8.76
N ARG A 260 1.22 17.82 -7.52
CA ARG A 260 2.20 18.50 -6.65
C ARG A 260 3.65 18.24 -7.10
N ALA A 261 3.92 17.02 -7.54
CA ALA A 261 5.24 16.67 -8.09
C ALA A 261 5.54 17.50 -9.36
N GLN A 262 4.55 17.71 -10.24
CA GLN A 262 4.66 18.58 -11.41
C GLN A 262 4.93 20.04 -11.03
N VAL A 263 4.31 20.54 -9.95
CA VAL A 263 4.59 21.91 -9.46
C VAL A 263 6.05 22.02 -9.01
N ILE A 264 6.58 21.03 -8.27
CA ILE A 264 7.98 21.01 -7.82
C ILE A 264 8.93 20.98 -9.02
N PHE A 265 8.63 20.15 -10.03
CA PHE A 265 9.38 20.07 -11.27
C PHE A 265 9.40 21.41 -12.01
N ASN A 266 8.24 22.05 -12.22
CA ASN A 266 8.12 23.34 -12.89
C ASN A 266 8.90 24.43 -12.13
N GLU A 267 8.85 24.40 -10.80
CA GLU A 267 9.59 25.36 -9.97
C GLU A 267 11.10 25.14 -10.06
N MET A 268 11.56 23.88 -10.11
CA MET A 268 12.97 23.53 -10.32
C MET A 268 13.48 24.08 -11.66
N LYS A 269 12.72 23.94 -12.75
CA LYS A 269 13.03 24.52 -14.08
C LYS A 269 13.08 26.05 -14.01
N ARG A 270 12.07 26.68 -13.41
CA ARG A 270 11.95 28.14 -13.31
C ARG A 270 13.13 28.76 -12.56
N ARG A 271 13.54 28.15 -11.45
CA ARG A 271 14.65 28.64 -10.62
C ARG A 271 16.02 28.42 -11.24
N LYS A 272 16.12 27.65 -12.34
CA LYS A 272 17.38 27.28 -13.03
C LYS A 272 18.47 26.73 -12.08
N ARG A 273 18.05 26.19 -10.94
CA ARG A 273 18.98 25.65 -9.93
C ARG A 273 19.54 24.29 -10.37
N PHE A 274 18.71 23.51 -11.04
CA PHE A 274 19.06 22.24 -11.66
C PHE A 274 18.34 22.10 -12.98
N THR A 275 18.99 21.55 -13.99
CA THR A 275 18.36 21.17 -15.26
C THR A 275 17.77 19.76 -15.08
N PRO A 276 16.48 19.55 -15.41
CA PRO A 276 15.92 18.21 -15.44
C PRO A 276 16.70 17.29 -16.37
N ASP A 277 16.85 16.05 -15.99
CA ASP A 277 17.44 14.98 -16.81
C ASP A 277 16.34 14.02 -17.32
N LEU A 278 16.69 13.07 -18.16
CA LEU A 278 15.77 12.05 -18.67
C LEU A 278 15.07 11.31 -17.51
N LYS A 279 15.80 11.05 -16.40
CA LYS A 279 15.26 10.41 -15.21
C LYS A 279 14.16 11.25 -14.55
N THR A 280 14.30 12.58 -14.51
CA THR A 280 13.27 13.47 -13.97
C THR A 280 11.97 13.36 -14.77
N TYR A 281 12.07 13.33 -16.11
CA TYR A 281 10.91 13.15 -16.99
C TYR A 281 10.26 11.79 -16.82
N THR A 282 11.05 10.71 -16.77
CA THR A 282 10.51 9.35 -16.61
C THR A 282 9.78 9.16 -15.27
N ILE A 283 10.23 9.78 -14.19
CA ILE A 283 9.54 9.78 -12.89
C ILE A 283 8.15 10.45 -13.00
N LEU A 284 8.05 11.58 -13.70
CA LEU A 284 6.77 12.26 -13.90
C LEU A 284 5.84 11.47 -14.82
N LEU A 285 6.37 10.90 -15.90
CA LEU A 285 5.61 10.01 -16.80
C LEU A 285 5.05 8.82 -16.03
N GLU A 286 5.87 8.17 -15.19
CA GLU A 286 5.42 7.07 -14.34
C GLU A 286 4.31 7.54 -13.38
N GLY A 287 4.47 8.71 -12.76
CA GLY A 287 3.49 9.29 -11.87
C GLY A 287 2.14 9.53 -12.55
N TRP A 288 2.11 10.18 -13.72
CA TRP A 288 0.90 10.42 -14.50
C TRP A 288 0.28 9.13 -15.00
N GLY A 289 1.10 8.15 -15.40
CA GLY A 289 0.67 6.80 -15.74
C GLY A 289 -0.02 6.08 -14.57
N HIS A 290 0.48 6.22 -13.36
CA HIS A 290 -0.12 5.63 -12.16
C HIS A 290 -1.50 6.22 -11.80
N VAL A 291 -1.70 7.51 -11.98
CA VAL A 291 -3.03 8.14 -11.77
C VAL A 291 -3.94 8.01 -12.99
N ARG A 292 -3.43 7.44 -14.10
CA ARG A 292 -4.13 7.21 -15.36
C ARG A 292 -4.61 8.49 -16.05
N ASP A 293 -3.93 9.59 -15.82
CA ASP A 293 -4.14 10.82 -16.59
C ASP A 293 -3.24 10.80 -17.83
N LEU A 294 -3.77 10.18 -18.88
CA LEU A 294 -3.07 10.05 -20.15
C LEU A 294 -2.87 11.40 -20.87
N SER A 295 -3.66 12.42 -20.55
CA SER A 295 -3.52 13.77 -21.13
C SER A 295 -2.26 14.44 -20.61
N SER A 296 -2.10 14.46 -19.29
CA SER A 296 -0.91 15.02 -18.64
C SER A 296 0.34 14.19 -18.96
N LEU A 297 0.20 12.85 -19.04
CA LEU A 297 1.30 11.97 -19.44
C LEU A 297 1.80 12.32 -20.85
N LYS A 298 0.89 12.49 -21.83
CA LYS A 298 1.28 12.89 -23.19
C LYS A 298 1.92 14.27 -23.22
N ALA A 299 1.40 15.23 -22.44
CA ALA A 299 1.98 16.58 -22.37
C ALA A 299 3.44 16.54 -21.87
N VAL A 300 3.71 15.79 -20.81
CA VAL A 300 5.08 15.61 -20.29
C VAL A 300 5.98 14.86 -21.29
N PHE A 301 5.44 13.88 -22.00
CA PHE A 301 6.17 13.16 -23.03
C PHE A 301 6.57 14.07 -24.20
N HIS A 302 5.65 14.91 -24.69
CA HIS A 302 5.96 15.89 -25.74
C HIS A 302 6.97 16.93 -25.26
N GLU A 303 6.80 17.47 -24.03
CA GLU A 303 7.78 18.37 -23.43
C GLU A 303 9.19 17.75 -23.38
N MET A 304 9.28 16.48 -23.01
CA MET A 304 10.55 15.74 -23.00
C MET A 304 11.21 15.68 -24.39
N ILE A 305 10.41 15.43 -25.44
CA ILE A 305 10.90 15.39 -26.83
C ILE A 305 11.33 16.80 -27.29
N ASP A 306 10.53 17.82 -27.00
CA ASP A 306 10.80 19.22 -27.37
C ASP A 306 12.09 19.74 -26.71
N GLU A 307 12.43 19.26 -25.51
CA GLU A 307 13.71 19.52 -24.82
C GLU A 307 14.88 18.71 -25.40
N GLY A 308 14.66 17.88 -26.43
CA GLY A 308 15.68 17.13 -27.16
C GLY A 308 16.02 15.76 -26.56
N PHE A 309 15.28 15.27 -25.58
CA PHE A 309 15.50 13.93 -25.02
C PHE A 309 14.90 12.87 -25.95
N LYS A 310 15.66 11.83 -26.24
CA LYS A 310 15.17 10.67 -26.99
C LYS A 310 14.56 9.63 -26.03
N PRO A 311 13.35 9.09 -26.34
CA PRO A 311 12.76 8.01 -25.54
C PRO A 311 13.66 6.79 -25.53
N ASP A 312 13.87 6.22 -24.37
CA ASP A 312 14.60 4.97 -24.15
C ASP A 312 13.64 3.81 -23.83
N VAL A 313 14.18 2.63 -23.59
CA VAL A 313 13.43 1.42 -23.22
C VAL A 313 12.54 1.66 -22.00
N VAL A 314 13.04 2.44 -21.02
CA VAL A 314 12.30 2.76 -19.79
C VAL A 314 11.12 3.67 -20.10
N THR A 315 11.34 4.72 -20.90
CA THR A 315 10.28 5.66 -21.33
C THR A 315 9.16 4.93 -22.07
N TYR A 316 9.49 4.12 -23.07
CA TYR A 316 8.51 3.31 -23.79
C TYR A 316 7.78 2.33 -22.87
N GLY A 317 8.50 1.67 -21.96
CA GLY A 317 7.92 0.78 -20.96
C GLY A 317 6.90 1.46 -20.06
N ILE A 318 7.18 2.68 -19.60
CA ILE A 318 6.25 3.49 -18.80
C ILE A 318 4.99 3.84 -19.60
N LEU A 319 5.14 4.28 -20.86
CA LEU A 319 4.01 4.61 -21.73
C LEU A 319 3.13 3.38 -21.95
N ILE A 320 3.71 2.28 -22.41
CA ILE A 320 3.00 1.03 -22.67
C ILE A 320 2.24 0.55 -21.43
N ASN A 321 2.90 0.53 -20.26
CA ASN A 321 2.28 0.16 -19.01
C ASN A 321 1.13 1.10 -18.61
N ALA A 322 1.28 2.42 -18.81
CA ALA A 322 0.23 3.40 -18.50
C ALA A 322 -1.01 3.20 -19.40
N PHE A 323 -0.81 2.98 -20.70
CA PHE A 323 -1.91 2.71 -21.65
C PHE A 323 -2.60 1.38 -21.36
N CYS A 324 -1.85 0.30 -21.11
CA CYS A 324 -2.39 -1.00 -20.69
C CYS A 324 -3.22 -0.88 -19.40
N LYS A 325 -2.69 -0.21 -18.37
CA LYS A 325 -3.41 0.02 -17.10
C LYS A 325 -4.67 0.88 -17.26
N SER A 326 -4.73 1.70 -18.29
CA SER A 326 -5.88 2.55 -18.58
C SER A 326 -6.94 1.86 -19.47
N GLY A 327 -6.74 0.58 -19.84
CA GLY A 327 -7.62 -0.16 -20.72
C GLY A 327 -7.57 0.36 -22.16
N ARG A 328 -6.41 0.79 -22.63
CA ARG A 328 -6.15 1.26 -24.00
C ARG A 328 -5.02 0.44 -24.63
N CYS A 329 -5.22 -0.89 -24.66
CA CYS A 329 -4.18 -1.80 -25.13
C CYS A 329 -3.85 -1.63 -26.62
N ASP A 330 -4.79 -1.18 -27.47
CA ASP A 330 -4.51 -0.89 -28.87
C ASP A 330 -3.49 0.24 -29.04
N ASP A 331 -3.57 1.29 -28.20
CA ASP A 331 -2.59 2.36 -28.23
C ASP A 331 -1.24 1.90 -27.66
N ALA A 332 -1.26 1.05 -26.63
CA ALA A 332 -0.04 0.44 -26.10
C ALA A 332 0.69 -0.40 -27.16
N VAL A 333 -0.05 -1.15 -27.98
CA VAL A 333 0.48 -1.92 -29.11
C VAL A 333 1.07 -1.02 -30.20
N LYS A 334 0.43 0.12 -30.51
CA LYS A 334 1.01 1.11 -31.44
C LYS A 334 2.34 1.65 -30.94
N ILE A 335 2.42 2.01 -29.65
CA ILE A 335 3.65 2.50 -29.02
C ILE A 335 4.73 1.41 -29.03
N PHE A 336 4.36 0.13 -28.85
CA PHE A 336 5.30 -0.98 -28.96
C PHE A 336 5.90 -1.08 -30.37
N HIS A 337 5.09 -0.98 -31.41
CA HIS A 337 5.59 -0.99 -32.80
C HIS A 337 6.40 0.28 -33.13
N GLU A 338 6.04 1.44 -32.59
CA GLU A 338 6.85 2.66 -32.71
C GLU A 338 8.23 2.48 -32.08
N MET A 339 8.30 1.85 -30.91
CA MET A 339 9.56 1.51 -30.23
C MET A 339 10.45 0.62 -31.12
N GLU A 340 9.87 -0.42 -31.74
CA GLU A 340 10.59 -1.32 -32.66
C GLU A 340 11.08 -0.56 -33.90
N ALA A 341 10.23 0.29 -34.49
CA ALA A 341 10.60 1.12 -35.65
C ALA A 341 11.75 2.10 -35.34
N ASN A 342 11.87 2.55 -34.10
CA ASN A 342 12.98 3.37 -33.63
C ASN A 342 14.22 2.56 -33.21
N ASN A 343 14.31 1.28 -33.58
CA ASN A 343 15.38 0.36 -33.24
C ASN A 343 15.63 0.23 -31.71
N CYS A 344 14.64 0.49 -30.90
CA CYS A 344 14.70 0.31 -29.46
C CYS A 344 14.17 -1.09 -29.10
N LYS A 345 15.05 -2.01 -28.68
CA LYS A 345 14.68 -3.40 -28.38
C LYS A 345 13.79 -3.49 -27.15
N PRO A 346 12.60 -4.14 -27.24
CA PRO A 346 11.73 -4.33 -26.07
C PRO A 346 12.39 -5.18 -25.00
N SER A 347 12.21 -4.79 -23.72
CA SER A 347 12.66 -5.57 -22.58
C SER A 347 11.60 -6.59 -22.13
N PRO A 348 11.96 -7.63 -21.35
CA PRO A 348 11.00 -8.59 -20.78
C PRO A 348 9.84 -7.92 -20.03
N HIS A 349 10.12 -6.80 -19.38
CA HIS A 349 9.13 -6.02 -18.63
C HIS A 349 8.03 -5.42 -19.53
N ILE A 350 8.37 -5.03 -20.75
CA ILE A 350 7.43 -4.51 -21.73
C ILE A 350 6.46 -5.60 -22.19
N TYR A 351 6.98 -6.80 -22.51
CA TYR A 351 6.13 -7.95 -22.83
C TYR A 351 5.20 -8.31 -21.68
N CYS A 352 5.73 -8.34 -20.44
CA CYS A 352 4.93 -8.56 -19.24
C CYS A 352 3.79 -7.53 -19.11
N SER A 353 4.06 -6.25 -19.39
CA SER A 353 3.05 -5.17 -19.34
C SER A 353 1.96 -5.36 -20.40
N LEU A 354 2.31 -5.74 -21.63
CA LEU A 354 1.36 -6.02 -22.71
C LEU A 354 0.51 -7.26 -22.41
N ILE A 355 1.13 -8.36 -21.95
CA ILE A 355 0.43 -9.59 -21.59
C ILE A 355 -0.57 -9.32 -20.47
N ASN A 356 -0.17 -8.62 -19.41
CA ASN A 356 -1.07 -8.25 -18.32
C ASN A 356 -2.21 -7.32 -18.78
N GLY A 357 -1.91 -6.34 -19.64
CA GLY A 357 -2.89 -5.41 -20.17
C GLY A 357 -3.95 -6.11 -21.00
N LEU A 358 -3.53 -6.86 -22.02
CA LEU A 358 -4.40 -7.63 -22.91
C LEU A 358 -5.20 -8.68 -22.14
N GLY A 359 -4.56 -9.41 -21.20
CA GLY A 359 -5.25 -10.35 -20.32
C GLY A 359 -6.34 -9.67 -19.50
N SER A 360 -6.10 -8.47 -18.95
CA SER A 360 -7.11 -7.72 -18.19
C SER A 360 -8.30 -7.26 -19.05
N GLU A 361 -8.11 -7.06 -20.35
CA GLU A 361 -9.15 -6.81 -21.35
C GLU A 361 -9.78 -8.11 -21.87
N LYS A 362 -9.37 -9.28 -21.37
CA LYS A 362 -9.82 -10.61 -21.78
C LYS A 362 -9.45 -10.97 -23.23
N ARG A 363 -8.43 -10.35 -23.79
CA ARG A 363 -7.86 -10.60 -25.12
C ARG A 363 -6.75 -11.67 -25.01
N LEU A 364 -7.16 -12.89 -24.62
CA LEU A 364 -6.22 -13.96 -24.30
C LEU A 364 -5.32 -14.35 -25.47
N ASP A 365 -5.87 -14.44 -26.68
CA ASP A 365 -5.12 -14.89 -27.86
C ASP A 365 -3.99 -13.92 -28.21
N GLU A 366 -4.24 -12.62 -28.05
CA GLU A 366 -3.20 -11.61 -28.23
C GLU A 366 -2.16 -11.63 -27.10
N ALA A 367 -2.61 -11.85 -25.85
CA ALA A 367 -1.68 -12.01 -24.73
C ALA A 367 -0.73 -13.21 -24.95
N LEU A 368 -1.24 -14.33 -25.47
CA LEU A 368 -0.45 -15.50 -25.86
C LEU A 368 0.54 -15.16 -26.98
N LYS A 369 0.12 -14.40 -27.99
CA LYS A 369 1.01 -13.95 -29.08
C LYS A 369 2.22 -13.18 -28.52
N TYR A 370 2.00 -12.24 -27.60
CA TYR A 370 3.10 -11.47 -27.01
C TYR A 370 3.96 -12.30 -26.04
N PHE A 371 3.39 -13.33 -25.42
CA PHE A 371 4.17 -14.29 -24.63
C PHE A 371 5.12 -15.09 -25.53
N GLU A 372 4.64 -15.61 -26.67
CA GLU A 372 5.50 -16.31 -27.63
C GLU A 372 6.54 -15.38 -28.28
N LEU A 373 6.18 -14.13 -28.59
CA LEU A 373 7.15 -13.13 -29.04
C LEU A 373 8.24 -12.85 -28.00
N SER A 374 7.89 -12.84 -26.72
CA SER A 374 8.87 -12.70 -25.64
C SER A 374 9.88 -13.86 -25.65
N LYS A 375 9.42 -15.10 -25.83
CA LYS A 375 10.31 -16.27 -25.97
C LYS A 375 11.24 -16.14 -27.19
N ALA A 376 10.68 -15.71 -28.33
CA ALA A 376 11.41 -15.58 -29.59
C ALA A 376 12.43 -14.42 -29.58
N SER A 377 12.26 -13.42 -28.73
CA SER A 377 13.16 -12.24 -28.63
C SER A 377 14.53 -12.53 -28.00
N GLY A 378 14.78 -13.77 -27.59
CA GLY A 378 16.03 -14.22 -26.99
C GLY A 378 16.10 -14.01 -25.46
N PHE A 379 15.04 -13.53 -24.86
CA PHE A 379 14.92 -13.46 -23.41
C PHE A 379 14.14 -14.67 -22.89
N PRO A 380 14.74 -15.51 -22.02
CA PRO A 380 13.98 -16.59 -21.40
C PRO A 380 12.85 -15.98 -20.54
N PRO A 381 11.63 -16.56 -20.60
CA PRO A 381 10.54 -16.07 -19.76
C PRO A 381 10.90 -16.20 -18.29
N GLU A 382 10.75 -15.10 -17.57
CA GLU A 382 10.97 -15.01 -16.14
C GLU A 382 9.67 -15.19 -15.36
N ILE A 383 9.76 -15.35 -14.03
CA ILE A 383 8.59 -15.46 -13.13
C ILE A 383 7.55 -14.36 -13.38
N PRO A 384 7.90 -13.07 -13.57
CA PRO A 384 6.91 -12.03 -13.85
C PRO A 384 6.13 -12.25 -15.15
N THR A 385 6.79 -12.75 -16.20
CA THR A 385 6.14 -13.02 -17.50
C THR A 385 5.16 -14.19 -17.41
N TYR A 386 5.56 -15.27 -16.73
CA TYR A 386 4.66 -16.38 -16.45
C TYR A 386 3.49 -15.96 -15.55
N ASN A 387 3.73 -15.14 -14.52
CA ASN A 387 2.66 -14.59 -13.67
C ASN A 387 1.66 -13.74 -14.47
N ALA A 388 2.13 -12.99 -15.46
CA ALA A 388 1.27 -12.24 -16.36
C ALA A 388 0.38 -13.18 -17.20
N LEU A 389 0.94 -14.28 -17.71
CA LEU A 389 0.19 -15.29 -18.44
C LEU A 389 -0.82 -16.04 -17.57
N VAL A 390 -0.42 -16.47 -16.36
CA VAL A 390 -1.33 -17.06 -15.36
C VAL A 390 -2.49 -16.09 -15.07
N GLY A 391 -2.18 -14.80 -14.87
CA GLY A 391 -3.19 -13.77 -14.69
C GLY A 391 -4.14 -13.65 -15.87
N SER A 392 -3.63 -13.72 -17.11
CA SER A 392 -4.45 -13.63 -18.33
C SER A 392 -5.46 -14.79 -18.42
N TYR A 393 -5.05 -16.02 -18.15
CA TYR A 393 -5.96 -17.15 -18.05
C TYR A 393 -7.00 -16.98 -16.92
N CYS A 394 -6.58 -16.50 -15.76
CA CYS A 394 -7.48 -16.24 -14.65
C CYS A 394 -8.54 -15.16 -14.97
N TRP A 395 -8.20 -14.12 -15.75
CA TRP A 395 -9.16 -13.10 -16.19
C TRP A 395 -10.29 -13.65 -17.05
N VAL A 396 -10.03 -14.69 -17.84
CA VAL A 396 -11.04 -15.38 -18.65
C VAL A 396 -11.62 -16.62 -17.96
N MET A 397 -11.32 -16.80 -16.64
CA MET A 397 -11.84 -17.89 -15.80
C MET A 397 -11.36 -19.29 -16.22
N LYS A 398 -10.30 -19.41 -17.02
CA LYS A 398 -9.67 -20.67 -17.43
C LYS A 398 -8.62 -21.11 -16.41
N PHE A 399 -9.07 -21.52 -15.22
CA PHE A 399 -8.17 -21.85 -14.12
C PHE A 399 -7.33 -23.11 -14.36
N GLU A 400 -7.87 -24.11 -15.07
CA GLU A 400 -7.13 -25.32 -15.44
C GLU A 400 -5.93 -25.00 -16.32
N ASP A 401 -6.12 -24.12 -17.31
CA ASP A 401 -5.03 -23.69 -18.17
C ASP A 401 -4.01 -22.84 -17.39
N ALA A 402 -4.47 -22.02 -16.43
CA ALA A 402 -3.56 -21.30 -15.53
C ALA A 402 -2.67 -22.26 -14.71
N PHE A 403 -3.21 -23.40 -14.25
CA PHE A 403 -2.41 -24.45 -13.58
C PHE A 403 -1.44 -25.13 -14.52
N ARG A 404 -1.83 -25.40 -15.78
CA ARG A 404 -0.90 -25.94 -16.80
C ARG A 404 0.30 -25.03 -16.99
N VAL A 405 0.09 -23.71 -17.00
CA VAL A 405 1.20 -22.73 -17.06
C VAL A 405 2.09 -22.82 -15.81
N VAL A 406 1.51 -23.02 -14.62
CA VAL A 406 2.29 -23.24 -13.38
C VAL A 406 3.12 -24.52 -13.47
N ASP A 407 2.58 -25.59 -14.07
CA ASP A 407 3.32 -26.83 -14.27
C ASP A 407 4.41 -26.68 -15.36
N GLU A 408 4.16 -25.90 -16.41
CA GLU A 408 5.18 -25.49 -17.38
C GLU A 408 6.33 -24.75 -16.69
N MET A 409 6.03 -23.77 -15.81
CA MET A 409 7.05 -23.06 -15.04
C MET A 409 7.96 -24.02 -14.28
N LYS A 410 7.39 -25.05 -13.62
CA LYS A 410 8.16 -26.04 -12.88
C LYS A 410 9.05 -26.87 -13.80
N SER A 411 8.51 -27.30 -14.95
CA SER A 411 9.26 -28.11 -15.93
C SER A 411 10.45 -27.36 -16.54
N CYS A 412 10.32 -26.03 -16.67
CA CYS A 412 11.40 -25.15 -17.13
C CYS A 412 12.42 -24.78 -16.02
N GLY A 413 12.29 -25.34 -14.82
CA GLY A 413 13.16 -25.03 -13.68
C GLY A 413 12.87 -23.66 -13.03
N ILE A 414 11.80 -22.98 -13.46
CA ILE A 414 11.35 -21.70 -12.91
C ILE A 414 10.23 -22.02 -11.91
N GLY A 415 10.56 -22.14 -10.62
CA GLY A 415 9.55 -22.44 -9.60
C GLY A 415 8.50 -21.33 -9.46
N PRO A 416 7.19 -21.66 -9.28
CA PRO A 416 6.21 -20.68 -8.89
C PRO A 416 6.56 -20.05 -7.53
N ASN A 417 6.25 -18.78 -7.37
CA ASN A 417 6.42 -18.08 -6.09
C ASN A 417 5.07 -17.78 -5.42
N ALA A 418 5.09 -17.25 -4.20
CA ALA A 418 3.85 -16.90 -3.49
C ALA A 418 2.95 -15.97 -4.32
N ARG A 419 3.53 -15.09 -5.14
CA ARG A 419 2.78 -14.19 -6.02
C ARG A 419 2.00 -14.96 -7.09
N THR A 420 2.55 -16.03 -7.67
CA THR A 420 1.86 -16.88 -8.64
C THR A 420 0.58 -17.46 -8.03
N CYS A 421 0.68 -17.98 -6.80
CA CYS A 421 -0.47 -18.52 -6.07
C CYS A 421 -1.46 -17.41 -5.69
N ASP A 422 -0.98 -16.25 -5.24
CA ASP A 422 -1.81 -15.11 -4.88
C ASP A 422 -2.66 -14.62 -6.05
N ILE A 423 -2.14 -14.65 -7.28
CA ILE A 423 -2.89 -14.29 -8.49
C ILE A 423 -4.07 -15.24 -8.68
N ILE A 424 -3.84 -16.54 -8.60
CA ILE A 424 -4.88 -17.56 -8.78
C ILE A 424 -5.91 -17.44 -7.65
N LEU A 425 -5.46 -17.35 -6.39
CA LEU A 425 -6.32 -17.18 -5.21
C LEU A 425 -7.21 -15.93 -5.34
N HIS A 426 -6.62 -14.80 -5.74
CA HIS A 426 -7.38 -13.56 -5.92
C HIS A 426 -8.52 -13.72 -6.92
N HIS A 427 -8.26 -14.36 -8.05
CA HIS A 427 -9.27 -14.54 -9.10
C HIS A 427 -10.32 -15.59 -8.71
N LEU A 428 -9.96 -16.67 -8.02
CA LEU A 428 -10.89 -17.66 -7.49
C LEU A 428 -11.83 -17.03 -6.43
N ILE A 429 -11.27 -16.28 -5.48
CA ILE A 429 -12.07 -15.56 -4.46
C ILE A 429 -13.03 -14.57 -5.15
N LYS A 430 -12.54 -13.84 -6.15
CA LYS A 430 -13.36 -12.89 -6.91
C LYS A 430 -14.45 -13.57 -7.74
N ALA A 431 -14.22 -14.79 -8.17
CA ALA A 431 -15.18 -15.62 -8.88
C ALA A 431 -16.19 -16.32 -7.95
N GLY A 432 -16.03 -16.19 -6.63
CA GLY A 432 -16.87 -16.89 -5.64
C GLY A 432 -16.47 -18.35 -5.42
N LYS A 433 -15.37 -18.83 -6.02
CA LYS A 433 -14.86 -20.20 -5.90
C LYS A 433 -13.99 -20.35 -4.65
N THR A 434 -14.59 -20.15 -3.51
CA THR A 434 -13.89 -20.00 -2.22
C THR A 434 -13.35 -21.30 -1.68
N GLU A 435 -14.01 -22.44 -1.92
CA GLU A 435 -13.54 -23.76 -1.51
C GLU A 435 -12.30 -24.16 -2.35
N GLU A 436 -12.32 -23.91 -3.67
CA GLU A 436 -11.15 -24.13 -4.54
C GLU A 436 -9.96 -23.24 -4.08
N ALA A 437 -10.22 -21.97 -3.72
CA ALA A 437 -9.19 -21.09 -3.20
C ALA A 437 -8.59 -21.63 -1.88
N TYR A 438 -9.41 -22.14 -0.96
CA TYR A 438 -8.93 -22.71 0.28
C TYR A 438 -8.10 -23.97 0.06
N GLU A 439 -8.51 -24.83 -0.89
CA GLU A 439 -7.75 -26.04 -1.23
C GLU A 439 -6.36 -25.69 -1.78
N ILE A 440 -6.26 -24.69 -2.66
CA ILE A 440 -4.97 -24.20 -3.16
C ILE A 440 -4.11 -23.65 -2.02
N PHE A 441 -4.68 -22.85 -1.13
CA PHE A 441 -3.96 -22.34 0.04
C PHE A 441 -3.39 -23.46 0.90
N ARG A 442 -4.13 -24.56 1.10
CA ARG A 442 -3.65 -25.73 1.83
C ARG A 442 -2.50 -26.46 1.14
N ARG A 443 -2.48 -26.46 -0.19
CA ARG A 443 -1.49 -27.15 -1.01
C ARG A 443 -0.22 -26.34 -1.26
N MET A 444 -0.25 -25.01 -1.01
CA MET A 444 0.85 -24.12 -1.37
C MET A 444 2.22 -24.61 -0.90
N GLY A 445 2.40 -24.88 0.38
CA GLY A 445 3.70 -25.28 0.94
C GLY A 445 4.10 -26.72 0.62
N ARG A 446 3.12 -27.62 0.43
CA ARG A 446 3.38 -29.05 0.23
C ARG A 446 3.58 -29.42 -1.24
N ASP A 447 2.59 -29.09 -2.07
CA ASP A 447 2.48 -29.60 -3.44
C ASP A 447 2.97 -28.58 -4.47
N ILE A 448 2.74 -27.28 -4.22
CA ILE A 448 3.06 -26.23 -5.17
C ILE A 448 4.51 -25.74 -4.98
N GLY A 449 5.05 -25.90 -3.77
CA GLY A 449 6.44 -25.53 -3.48
C GLY A 449 6.63 -24.05 -3.15
N CYS A 450 5.55 -23.33 -2.81
CA CYS A 450 5.64 -21.93 -2.40
C CYS A 450 4.94 -21.69 -1.06
N GLU A 451 5.66 -21.13 -0.09
CA GLU A 451 5.12 -20.84 1.22
C GLU A 451 4.17 -19.63 1.20
N PRO A 452 2.99 -19.73 1.86
CA PRO A 452 2.09 -18.61 2.03
C PRO A 452 2.77 -17.45 2.76
N GLN A 453 2.62 -16.23 2.24
CA GLN A 453 3.14 -15.00 2.82
C GLN A 453 2.03 -14.20 3.50
N LEU A 454 2.39 -13.07 4.15
CA LEU A 454 1.43 -12.20 4.83
C LEU A 454 0.25 -11.79 3.92
N ASN A 455 0.50 -11.53 2.63
CA ASN A 455 -0.56 -11.18 1.67
C ASN A 455 -1.53 -12.34 1.46
N THR A 456 -1.02 -13.56 1.30
CA THR A 456 -1.82 -14.79 1.17
C THR A 456 -2.72 -14.99 2.39
N TYR A 457 -2.14 -14.90 3.60
CA TYR A 457 -2.90 -15.01 4.85
C TYR A 457 -3.96 -13.91 4.97
N THR A 458 -3.63 -12.67 4.58
CA THR A 458 -4.56 -11.54 4.61
C THR A 458 -5.76 -11.78 3.68
N MET A 459 -5.53 -12.29 2.47
CA MET A 459 -6.59 -12.64 1.53
C MET A 459 -7.50 -13.73 2.09
N MET A 460 -6.93 -14.79 2.67
CA MET A 460 -7.70 -15.91 3.21
C MET A 460 -8.54 -15.49 4.43
N VAL A 461 -7.96 -14.72 5.37
CA VAL A 461 -8.71 -14.19 6.52
C VAL A 461 -9.83 -13.28 6.05
N SER A 462 -9.56 -12.37 5.11
CA SER A 462 -10.57 -11.46 4.56
C SER A 462 -11.70 -12.23 3.85
N MET A 463 -11.36 -13.26 3.10
CA MET A 463 -12.33 -14.13 2.42
C MET A 463 -13.26 -14.80 3.44
N PHE A 464 -12.71 -15.47 4.46
CA PHE A 464 -13.52 -16.17 5.46
C PHE A 464 -14.36 -15.21 6.30
N CYS A 465 -13.84 -14.02 6.66
CA CYS A 465 -14.62 -12.98 7.33
C CYS A 465 -15.79 -12.50 6.45
N SER A 466 -15.61 -12.41 5.14
CA SER A 466 -16.67 -12.00 4.22
C SER A 466 -17.73 -13.07 3.97
N MET A 467 -17.41 -14.32 4.26
CA MET A 467 -18.32 -15.47 4.17
C MET A 467 -18.98 -15.81 5.52
N GLU A 468 -18.82 -14.97 6.53
CA GLU A 468 -19.32 -15.20 7.89
C GLU A 468 -18.76 -16.51 8.52
N ARG A 469 -17.62 -16.99 8.02
CA ARG A 469 -16.93 -18.20 8.53
C ARG A 469 -15.77 -17.81 9.45
N ILE A 470 -16.08 -17.08 10.53
CA ILE A 470 -15.07 -16.49 11.41
C ILE A 470 -14.15 -17.55 12.04
N ASP A 471 -14.67 -18.73 12.34
CA ASP A 471 -13.85 -19.82 12.91
C ASP A 471 -12.76 -20.28 11.94
N MET A 472 -13.02 -20.28 10.64
CA MET A 472 -12.02 -20.57 9.63
C MET A 472 -11.01 -19.42 9.49
N ALA A 473 -11.47 -18.17 9.57
CA ALA A 473 -10.57 -17.00 9.60
C ALA A 473 -9.60 -17.09 10.80
N MET A 474 -10.10 -17.48 11.97
CA MET A 474 -9.29 -17.68 13.18
C MET A 474 -8.30 -18.86 13.05
N LYS A 475 -8.68 -19.96 12.39
CA LYS A 475 -7.74 -21.05 12.09
C LYS A 475 -6.57 -20.59 11.23
N VAL A 476 -6.86 -19.83 10.15
CA VAL A 476 -5.84 -19.27 9.27
C VAL A 476 -4.96 -18.26 10.02
N TRP A 477 -5.55 -17.43 10.87
CA TRP A 477 -4.83 -16.51 11.75
C TRP A 477 -3.84 -17.24 12.68
N ASN A 478 -4.32 -18.29 13.35
CA ASN A 478 -3.48 -19.08 14.27
C ASN A 478 -2.34 -19.80 13.52
N GLN A 479 -2.60 -20.31 12.31
CA GLN A 479 -1.58 -20.90 11.45
C GLN A 479 -0.49 -19.89 11.08
N MET A 480 -0.86 -18.66 10.76
CA MET A 480 0.08 -17.58 10.47
C MET A 480 0.95 -17.24 11.69
N ASN A 481 0.30 -17.08 12.86
CA ASN A 481 1.02 -16.78 14.10
C ASN A 481 1.98 -17.91 14.50
N ALA A 482 1.60 -19.18 14.31
CA ALA A 482 2.47 -20.32 14.56
C ALA A 482 3.75 -20.31 13.69
N LYS A 483 3.67 -19.69 12.49
CA LYS A 483 4.85 -19.47 11.62
C LYS A 483 5.63 -18.20 12.00
N GLY A 484 5.24 -17.47 13.05
CA GLY A 484 5.91 -16.24 13.47
C GLY A 484 5.69 -15.04 12.55
N ILE A 485 4.71 -15.10 11.65
CA ILE A 485 4.37 -13.99 10.75
C ILE A 485 3.49 -13.00 11.51
N LEU A 486 3.96 -11.75 11.64
CA LEU A 486 3.22 -10.69 12.34
C LEU A 486 2.04 -10.19 11.48
N PRO A 487 0.81 -10.14 12.05
CA PRO A 487 -0.35 -9.63 11.34
C PRO A 487 -0.21 -8.13 11.01
N CYS A 488 -0.75 -7.72 9.88
CA CYS A 488 -0.79 -6.31 9.48
C CYS A 488 -2.12 -5.63 9.88
N MET A 489 -2.14 -4.30 9.82
CA MET A 489 -3.32 -3.49 10.11
C MET A 489 -4.57 -3.96 9.34
N HIS A 490 -4.43 -4.30 8.06
CA HIS A 490 -5.56 -4.73 7.23
C HIS A 490 -6.15 -6.05 7.70
N MET A 491 -5.30 -6.97 8.11
CA MET A 491 -5.73 -8.28 8.61
C MET A 491 -6.48 -8.18 9.94
N PHE A 492 -5.97 -7.36 10.89
CA PHE A 492 -6.71 -7.02 12.11
C PHE A 492 -8.06 -6.38 11.79
N SER A 493 -8.08 -5.43 10.86
CA SER A 493 -9.32 -4.74 10.48
C SER A 493 -10.36 -5.70 9.90
N ALA A 494 -9.94 -6.64 9.05
CA ALA A 494 -10.84 -7.64 8.47
C ALA A 494 -11.44 -8.54 9.57
N LEU A 495 -10.59 -9.08 10.47
CA LEU A 495 -11.03 -9.98 11.53
C LEU A 495 -11.92 -9.28 12.56
N ILE A 496 -11.53 -8.10 13.05
CA ILE A 496 -12.32 -7.35 14.04
C ILE A 496 -13.67 -6.94 13.44
N ASN A 497 -13.71 -6.48 12.17
CA ASN A 497 -14.97 -6.14 11.51
C ASN A 497 -15.88 -7.37 11.35
N GLY A 498 -15.33 -8.54 11.02
CA GLY A 498 -16.08 -9.79 10.94
C GLY A 498 -16.65 -10.21 12.29
N LEU A 499 -15.84 -10.14 13.35
CA LEU A 499 -16.25 -10.44 14.73
C LEU A 499 -17.34 -9.48 15.23
N CYS A 500 -17.24 -8.18 14.92
CA CYS A 500 -18.29 -7.20 15.21
C CYS A 500 -19.60 -7.53 14.48
N TYR A 501 -19.50 -8.01 13.23
CA TYR A 501 -20.68 -8.39 12.45
C TYR A 501 -21.40 -9.61 13.04
N GLU A 502 -20.66 -10.61 13.50
CA GLU A 502 -21.21 -11.78 14.21
C GLU A 502 -21.55 -11.53 15.69
N ASN A 503 -21.46 -10.28 16.15
CA ASN A 503 -21.69 -9.90 17.55
C ASN A 503 -20.78 -10.62 18.59
N ARG A 504 -19.59 -11.09 18.14
CA ARG A 504 -18.58 -11.72 19.01
C ARG A 504 -17.69 -10.63 19.64
N LEU A 505 -18.28 -9.83 20.51
CA LEU A 505 -17.65 -8.61 21.05
C LEU A 505 -16.40 -8.88 21.88
N ASP A 506 -16.38 -9.98 22.67
CA ASP A 506 -15.23 -10.33 23.52
C ASP A 506 -14.00 -10.65 22.66
N ASP A 507 -14.20 -11.42 21.60
CA ASP A 507 -13.12 -11.70 20.64
C ASP A 507 -12.68 -10.44 19.90
N ALA A 508 -13.61 -9.60 19.47
CA ALA A 508 -13.30 -8.33 18.80
C ALA A 508 -12.45 -7.42 19.70
N CYS A 509 -12.80 -7.30 20.99
CA CYS A 509 -12.04 -6.55 21.98
C CYS A 509 -10.65 -7.13 22.20
N ARG A 510 -10.52 -8.45 22.30
CA ARG A 510 -9.25 -9.13 22.46
C ARG A 510 -8.32 -8.84 21.30
N TYR A 511 -8.76 -8.99 20.04
CA TYR A 511 -7.94 -8.70 18.88
C TYR A 511 -7.66 -7.21 18.72
N PHE A 512 -8.59 -6.34 19.11
CA PHE A 512 -8.35 -4.91 19.10
C PHE A 512 -7.28 -4.51 20.15
N GLN A 513 -7.33 -5.10 21.35
CA GLN A 513 -6.29 -4.91 22.37
C GLN A 513 -4.95 -5.45 21.87
N GLU A 514 -4.92 -6.67 21.29
CA GLU A 514 -3.70 -7.23 20.70
C GLU A 514 -3.10 -6.30 19.62
N MET A 515 -3.94 -5.68 18.80
CA MET A 515 -3.52 -4.70 17.80
C MET A 515 -2.84 -3.48 18.45
N LEU A 516 -3.40 -2.98 19.56
CA LEU A 516 -2.84 -1.87 20.32
C LEU A 516 -1.52 -2.26 21.01
N ASP A 517 -1.46 -3.46 21.63
CA ASP A 517 -0.28 -3.99 22.32
C ASP A 517 0.90 -4.17 21.36
N LYS A 518 0.63 -4.61 20.14
CA LYS A 518 1.63 -4.69 19.06
C LYS A 518 2.01 -3.32 18.49
N GLY A 519 1.45 -2.23 19.01
CA GLY A 519 1.70 -0.87 18.54
C GLY A 519 1.18 -0.60 17.12
N ILE A 520 0.25 -1.42 16.62
CA ILE A 520 -0.38 -1.24 15.31
C ILE A 520 -1.53 -0.26 15.46
N ARG A 521 -1.43 0.90 14.80
CA ARG A 521 -2.45 1.93 14.92
C ARG A 521 -3.72 1.55 14.15
N PRO A 522 -4.90 1.46 14.82
CA PRO A 522 -6.15 1.20 14.17
C PRO A 522 -6.57 2.33 13.22
N PRO A 523 -7.19 2.02 12.07
CA PRO A 523 -7.91 3.02 11.27
C PRO A 523 -9.05 3.64 12.08
N GLY A 524 -9.31 4.93 11.88
CA GLY A 524 -10.40 5.62 12.60
C GLY A 524 -11.77 4.96 12.42
N GLN A 525 -12.04 4.48 11.21
CA GLN A 525 -13.28 3.77 10.90
C GLN A 525 -13.44 2.45 11.69
N LEU A 526 -12.34 1.70 11.89
CA LEU A 526 -12.37 0.46 12.67
C LEU A 526 -12.77 0.73 14.12
N TYR A 527 -12.14 1.72 14.76
CA TYR A 527 -12.50 2.10 16.13
C TYR A 527 -13.92 2.64 16.23
N SER A 528 -14.36 3.47 15.26
CA SER A 528 -15.72 4.00 15.26
C SER A 528 -16.75 2.89 15.20
N LYS A 529 -16.54 1.87 14.34
CA LYS A 529 -17.44 0.71 14.23
C LYS A 529 -17.42 -0.13 15.50
N LEU A 530 -16.24 -0.47 16.03
CA LEU A 530 -16.13 -1.23 17.27
C LEU A 530 -16.79 -0.49 18.44
N LYS A 531 -16.58 0.83 18.55
CA LYS A 531 -17.21 1.67 19.58
C LYS A 531 -18.74 1.64 19.46
N GLU A 532 -19.29 1.79 18.25
CA GLU A 532 -20.75 1.71 18.00
C GLU A 532 -21.30 0.36 18.47
N THR A 533 -20.69 -0.75 18.03
CA THR A 533 -21.09 -2.10 18.42
C THR A 533 -20.98 -2.34 19.94
N LEU A 534 -19.96 -1.80 20.59
CA LEU A 534 -19.79 -1.89 22.06
C LEU A 534 -20.87 -1.09 22.81
N LEU A 535 -21.25 0.08 22.30
CA LEU A 535 -22.31 0.89 22.89
C LEU A 535 -23.69 0.20 22.74
N ASP A 536 -23.96 -0.39 21.59
CA ASP A 536 -25.18 -1.18 21.34
C ASP A 536 -25.23 -2.42 22.24
N GLY A 537 -24.08 -3.05 22.50
CA GLY A 537 -23.94 -4.17 23.44
C GLY A 537 -23.87 -3.77 24.92
N GLY A 538 -24.06 -2.48 25.26
CA GLY A 538 -24.06 -1.98 26.63
C GLY A 538 -22.70 -1.87 27.30
N ARG A 539 -21.59 -2.09 26.56
CA ARG A 539 -20.19 -2.11 27.09
C ARG A 539 -19.49 -0.75 26.97
N ARG A 540 -20.09 0.28 27.58
CA ARG A 540 -19.57 1.66 27.51
C ARG A 540 -18.15 1.81 28.06
N ASP A 541 -17.81 1.07 29.12
CA ASP A 541 -16.52 1.16 29.80
C ASP A 541 -15.37 0.76 28.88
N LEU A 542 -15.52 -0.33 28.13
CA LEU A 542 -14.54 -0.80 27.15
C LEU A 542 -14.37 0.19 25.99
N ALA A 543 -15.46 0.80 25.54
CA ALA A 543 -15.42 1.81 24.49
C ALA A 543 -14.62 3.05 24.92
N VAL A 544 -14.77 3.47 26.19
CA VAL A 544 -14.02 4.59 26.77
C VAL A 544 -12.56 4.21 26.97
N ASP A 545 -12.26 3.03 27.53
CA ASP A 545 -10.89 2.53 27.75
C ASP A 545 -10.09 2.46 26.45
N PHE A 546 -10.65 1.89 25.39
CA PHE A 546 -10.01 1.89 24.08
C PHE A 546 -9.78 3.28 23.50
N GLY A 547 -10.69 4.22 23.76
CA GLY A 547 -10.52 5.62 23.38
C GLY A 547 -9.32 6.26 24.08
N LEU A 548 -9.19 6.04 25.40
CA LEU A 548 -8.07 6.53 26.19
C LEU A 548 -6.74 5.91 25.75
N LYS A 549 -6.71 4.60 25.49
CA LYS A 549 -5.52 3.90 24.97
C LYS A 549 -5.09 4.44 23.60
N LEU A 550 -6.05 4.71 22.71
CA LEU A 550 -5.77 5.32 21.41
C LEU A 550 -5.21 6.75 21.54
N ASP A 551 -5.73 7.53 22.47
CA ASP A 551 -5.22 8.87 22.73
C ASP A 551 -3.85 8.86 23.41
N GLN A 552 -3.57 7.87 24.26
CA GLN A 552 -2.23 7.62 24.80
C GLN A 552 -1.24 7.27 23.68
N LEU A 553 -1.58 6.38 22.75
CA LEU A 553 -0.77 6.08 21.56
C LEU A 553 -0.50 7.32 20.70
N ARG A 554 -1.39 8.33 20.74
CA ARG A 554 -1.20 9.61 20.05
C ARG A 554 -0.29 10.57 20.82
N LYS A 555 -0.25 10.49 22.14
CA LYS A 555 0.35 11.48 23.05
C LYS A 555 1.67 11.03 23.66
N THR A 556 2.11 9.75 23.47
CA THR A 556 3.31 9.23 24.15
C THR A 556 4.53 10.10 23.84
N PRO A 557 5.01 10.92 24.78
CA PRO A 557 6.29 11.62 24.64
C PRO A 557 7.42 10.66 25.01
N LEU A 558 8.58 10.86 24.42
CA LEU A 558 9.84 10.35 24.95
C LEU A 558 10.03 10.97 26.34
N ARG A 559 9.67 10.26 27.40
CA ARG A 559 10.23 10.57 28.73
C ARG A 559 11.60 9.91 28.77
N GLY A 560 12.59 10.72 29.12
CA GLY A 560 14.01 10.50 29.14
C GLY A 560 14.51 9.30 29.93
#